data_0bbe9829e4d4b088aa24a2fab4db5427
#
_entry.id   0bbe9829e4d4b088aa24a2fab4db5427
#
_cell.length_a   1.000
_cell.length_b   1.000
_cell.length_c   1.000
_cell.angle_alpha   90.00
_cell.angle_beta   90.00
_cell.angle_gamma   90.00
#
_symmetry.space_group_name_H-M   'P 1'
#
loop_
_entity.id
_entity.type
_entity.pdbx_description
1 polymer ?
#
loop_
_entity_poly.entity_id
_entity_poly.type
_entity_poly.pdbx_seq_one_letter_code
_entity_poly.pdbx_strand_id
1 'polypeptide(L)'
;QECKQTKLANTNCNKCRNPIYFGEEKEFEQHYFTNGLKIYSDKLSKFVFRCNEKSNGNVIDRLSRIYSHIFIDEVQDLAGYDLELLKLFFNCSSTIQLVGDPRQGTYSTNSAPKNKKFKKANIINFFTDKIDNLIKDDTSLMTNYRCNKAICDLSNKLFPNFKATTSGNNITTEHSGVFFIKKQDVENYLQKFEPVQLRDTRRTIVNDNY
;
A
#
# COMPACT_ATOMS: atom_id res chain seq x y z
N GLN A 1 -18.11 -25.65 18.67
CA GLN A 1 -18.28 -25.21 17.25
C GLN A 1 -17.20 -24.21 16.95
N GLU A 2 -16.25 -24.60 16.13
CA GLU A 2 -15.19 -23.70 15.64
C GLU A 2 -15.83 -22.57 14.82
N CYS A 3 -15.53 -21.33 15.16
CA CYS A 3 -15.89 -20.19 14.34
C CYS A 3 -15.15 -20.28 13.01
N LYS A 4 -15.87 -20.47 11.92
CA LYS A 4 -15.30 -20.53 10.56
C LYS A 4 -14.75 -19.15 10.19
N GLN A 5 -13.52 -19.13 9.74
CA GLN A 5 -12.71 -17.95 9.65
C GLN A 5 -12.49 -17.46 8.21
N THR A 6 -13.26 -16.53 7.70
CA THR A 6 -12.86 -15.66 6.57
C THR A 6 -13.10 -14.21 6.92
N LYS A 7 -12.15 -13.33 6.66
CA LYS A 7 -12.19 -11.95 7.18
C LYS A 7 -13.19 -11.11 6.39
N LEU A 8 -14.40 -10.98 6.90
CA LEU A 8 -15.29 -9.91 6.50
C LEU A 8 -14.89 -8.65 7.27
N ALA A 9 -14.55 -7.60 6.56
CA ALA A 9 -14.42 -6.30 7.19
C ALA A 9 -15.76 -5.99 7.90
N ASN A 10 -15.67 -5.73 9.21
CA ASN A 10 -16.77 -5.26 10.07
C ASN A 10 -17.84 -6.26 10.51
N THR A 11 -17.67 -7.59 10.33
CA THR A 11 -18.61 -8.55 10.89
C THR A 11 -17.92 -9.46 11.92
N ASN A 12 -18.40 -9.45 13.14
CA ASN A 12 -17.88 -10.28 14.21
C ASN A 12 -18.89 -11.39 14.56
N CYS A 13 -18.40 -12.55 14.93
CA CYS A 13 -19.22 -13.62 15.47
C CYS A 13 -19.85 -13.16 16.79
N ASN A 14 -21.18 -13.26 16.91
CA ASN A 14 -21.91 -12.86 18.12
C ASN A 14 -21.52 -13.66 19.37
N LYS A 15 -20.94 -14.86 19.21
CA LYS A 15 -20.53 -15.75 20.31
C LYS A 15 -19.09 -15.52 20.77
N CYS A 16 -18.15 -15.33 19.85
CA CYS A 16 -16.73 -15.22 20.20
C CYS A 16 -16.11 -13.86 19.88
N ARG A 17 -16.86 -12.92 19.29
CA ARG A 17 -16.43 -11.59 18.82
C ARG A 17 -15.26 -11.61 17.81
N ASN A 18 -14.88 -12.76 17.32
CA ASN A 18 -13.87 -12.88 16.27
C ASN A 18 -14.48 -12.58 14.88
N PRO A 19 -13.69 -12.09 13.94
CA PRO A 19 -14.15 -11.89 12.57
C PRO A 19 -14.71 -13.18 11.98
N ILE A 20 -15.85 -13.09 11.30
CA ILE A 20 -16.40 -14.19 10.52
C ILE A 20 -15.68 -14.27 9.20
N TYR A 21 -15.28 -15.47 8.80
CA TYR A 21 -14.55 -15.71 7.58
C TYR A 21 -15.31 -16.71 6.69
N PHE A 22 -15.56 -16.35 5.43
CA PHE A 22 -16.21 -17.19 4.43
C PHE A 22 -15.18 -17.84 3.51
N GLY A 23 -15.28 -19.14 3.31
CA GLY A 23 -14.43 -19.88 2.39
C GLY A 23 -14.76 -19.60 0.93
N GLU A 24 -13.77 -19.39 0.08
CA GLU A 24 -13.96 -19.10 -1.35
C GLU A 24 -14.74 -20.20 -2.07
N GLU A 25 -14.47 -21.46 -1.75
CA GLU A 25 -15.07 -22.60 -2.44
C GLU A 25 -16.53 -22.88 -2.05
N LYS A 26 -16.89 -22.59 -0.79
CA LYS A 26 -18.20 -22.95 -0.23
C LYS A 26 -19.15 -21.76 -0.15
N GLU A 27 -18.61 -20.56 -0.02
CA GLU A 27 -19.36 -19.34 0.28
C GLU A 27 -18.86 -18.20 -0.62
N PHE A 28 -18.80 -18.46 -1.93
CA PHE A 28 -18.20 -17.59 -2.93
C PHE A 28 -18.72 -16.15 -2.87
N GLU A 29 -20.04 -15.98 -2.84
CA GLU A 29 -20.64 -14.63 -2.83
C GLU A 29 -20.23 -13.85 -1.58
N GLN A 30 -20.35 -14.47 -0.39
CA GLN A 30 -20.00 -13.85 0.87
C GLN A 30 -18.48 -13.62 1.01
N HIS A 31 -17.67 -14.44 0.33
CA HIS A 31 -16.23 -14.26 0.31
C HIS A 31 -15.80 -12.99 -0.43
N TYR A 32 -16.45 -12.68 -1.54
CA TYR A 32 -16.10 -11.58 -2.42
C TYR A 32 -16.97 -10.34 -2.27
N PHE A 33 -18.24 -10.49 -1.93
CA PHE A 33 -19.22 -9.43 -2.02
C PHE A 33 -19.94 -9.15 -0.70
N THR A 34 -20.34 -7.91 -0.51
CA THR A 34 -21.31 -7.52 0.51
C THR A 34 -22.72 -7.90 0.08
N ASN A 35 -23.69 -7.82 1.01
CA ASN A 35 -25.11 -8.04 0.69
C ASN A 35 -25.65 -7.14 -0.42
N GLY A 36 -25.02 -6.01 -0.71
CA GLY A 36 -25.36 -5.10 -1.82
C GLY A 36 -24.53 -5.32 -3.08
N LEU A 37 -23.93 -6.50 -3.25
CA LEU A 37 -23.07 -6.89 -4.38
C LEU A 37 -21.85 -6.00 -4.61
N LYS A 38 -21.42 -5.24 -3.60
CA LYS A 38 -20.18 -4.48 -3.63
C LYS A 38 -19.03 -5.41 -3.27
N ILE A 39 -18.01 -5.46 -4.11
CA ILE A 39 -16.80 -6.26 -3.84
C ILE A 39 -16.00 -5.66 -2.70
N TYR A 40 -15.42 -6.50 -1.84
CA TYR A 40 -14.46 -6.08 -0.82
C TYR A 40 -13.15 -5.65 -1.47
N SER A 41 -12.62 -4.48 -1.10
CA SER A 41 -11.41 -3.93 -1.71
C SER A 41 -10.20 -4.87 -1.60
N ASP A 42 -10.05 -5.55 -0.46
CA ASP A 42 -8.97 -6.52 -0.24
C ASP A 42 -9.15 -7.85 -1.01
N LYS A 43 -10.30 -8.05 -1.66
CA LYS A 43 -10.63 -9.23 -2.47
C LYS A 43 -10.61 -8.96 -3.97
N LEU A 44 -10.62 -7.69 -4.38
CA LEU A 44 -10.74 -7.30 -5.78
C LEU A 44 -9.69 -7.97 -6.66
N SER A 45 -8.42 -7.87 -6.29
CA SER A 45 -7.33 -8.45 -7.08
C SER A 45 -7.41 -9.96 -7.19
N LYS A 46 -7.79 -10.63 -6.10
CA LYS A 46 -8.01 -12.08 -6.11
C LYS A 46 -9.16 -12.46 -7.03
N PHE A 47 -10.26 -11.71 -6.97
CA PHE A 47 -11.42 -11.94 -7.83
C PHE A 47 -11.06 -11.80 -9.30
N VAL A 48 -10.39 -10.69 -9.68
CA VAL A 48 -9.94 -10.46 -11.06
C VAL A 48 -8.98 -11.57 -11.52
N PHE A 49 -8.04 -11.98 -10.66
CA PHE A 49 -7.12 -13.07 -10.95
C PHE A 49 -7.89 -14.37 -11.25
N ARG A 50 -8.90 -14.72 -10.42
CA ARG A 50 -9.74 -15.90 -10.63
C ARG A 50 -10.58 -15.81 -11.91
N CYS A 51 -11.12 -14.63 -12.23
CA CYS A 51 -11.83 -14.40 -13.48
C CYS A 51 -10.91 -14.63 -14.69
N ASN A 52 -9.67 -14.15 -14.60
CA ASN A 52 -8.68 -14.34 -15.66
C ASN A 52 -8.33 -15.83 -15.84
N GLU A 53 -8.11 -16.57 -14.74
CA GLU A 53 -7.89 -18.03 -14.79
C GLU A 53 -9.07 -18.75 -15.45
N LYS A 54 -10.30 -18.47 -15.02
CA LYS A 54 -11.52 -19.11 -15.52
C LYS A 54 -11.82 -18.79 -16.99
N SER A 55 -11.39 -17.64 -17.46
CA SER A 55 -11.55 -17.19 -18.85
C SER A 55 -10.34 -17.48 -19.75
N ASN A 56 -9.40 -18.32 -19.28
CA ASN A 56 -8.17 -18.64 -20.02
C ASN A 56 -7.39 -17.39 -20.47
N GLY A 57 -7.26 -16.39 -19.59
CA GLY A 57 -6.49 -15.19 -19.86
C GLY A 57 -7.25 -14.03 -20.51
N ASN A 58 -8.52 -14.22 -20.89
CA ASN A 58 -9.30 -13.23 -21.65
C ASN A 58 -9.49 -11.90 -20.93
N VAL A 59 -9.44 -11.87 -19.57
CA VAL A 59 -9.57 -10.60 -18.82
C VAL A 59 -8.38 -9.69 -19.06
N ILE A 60 -7.17 -10.22 -18.94
CA ILE A 60 -5.94 -9.44 -19.17
C ILE A 60 -5.75 -9.13 -20.65
N ASP A 61 -6.05 -10.08 -21.54
CA ASP A 61 -6.00 -9.85 -22.98
C ASP A 61 -6.96 -8.71 -23.40
N ARG A 62 -8.18 -8.68 -22.89
CA ARG A 62 -9.11 -7.57 -23.16
C ARG A 62 -8.59 -6.25 -22.61
N LEU A 63 -8.02 -6.24 -21.40
CA LEU A 63 -7.47 -5.03 -20.80
C LEU A 63 -6.33 -4.46 -21.67
N SER A 64 -5.42 -5.32 -22.11
CA SER A 64 -4.28 -4.90 -22.93
C SER A 64 -4.68 -4.41 -24.32
N ARG A 65 -5.80 -4.87 -24.87
CA ARG A 65 -6.36 -4.33 -26.11
C ARG A 65 -7.01 -2.95 -25.93
N ILE A 66 -7.50 -2.65 -24.72
CA ILE A 66 -8.10 -1.33 -24.41
C ILE A 66 -7.01 -0.32 -24.07
N TYR A 67 -5.99 -0.73 -23.29
CA TYR A 67 -4.96 0.14 -22.76
C TYR A 67 -3.58 -0.29 -23.25
N SER A 68 -2.99 0.49 -24.13
CA SER A 68 -1.61 0.26 -24.62
C SER A 68 -0.56 0.55 -23.55
N HIS A 69 -0.87 1.40 -22.56
CA HIS A 69 0.00 1.76 -21.46
C HIS A 69 -0.77 1.67 -20.14
N ILE A 70 -0.17 1.08 -19.12
CA ILE A 70 -0.71 0.96 -17.77
C ILE A 70 0.32 1.51 -16.80
N PHE A 71 -0.06 2.54 -16.06
CA PHE A 71 0.76 3.17 -15.03
C PHE A 71 0.24 2.77 -13.66
N ILE A 72 1.13 2.33 -12.78
CA ILE A 72 0.77 1.93 -11.40
C ILE A 72 1.66 2.71 -10.45
N ASP A 73 1.04 3.50 -9.60
CA ASP A 73 1.71 4.28 -8.55
C ASP A 73 1.66 3.56 -7.21
N GLU A 74 2.52 3.99 -6.26
CA GLU A 74 2.61 3.46 -4.90
C GLU A 74 2.76 1.93 -4.84
N VAL A 75 3.57 1.37 -5.75
CA VAL A 75 3.70 -0.09 -5.88
C VAL A 75 4.17 -0.79 -4.60
N GLN A 76 4.83 -0.08 -3.67
CA GLN A 76 5.26 -0.62 -2.39
C GLN A 76 4.10 -1.04 -1.48
N ASP A 77 2.89 -0.53 -1.72
CA ASP A 77 1.69 -0.87 -0.96
C ASP A 77 1.00 -2.14 -1.46
N LEU A 78 1.35 -2.60 -2.66
CA LEU A 78 0.76 -3.79 -3.26
C LEU A 78 1.14 -5.07 -2.50
N ALA A 79 0.17 -5.97 -2.37
CA ALA A 79 0.35 -7.20 -1.63
C ALA A 79 -0.53 -8.35 -2.14
N GLY A 80 -0.17 -9.57 -1.78
CA GLY A 80 -1.02 -10.73 -2.03
C GLY A 80 -1.26 -10.98 -3.51
N TYR A 81 -2.52 -10.91 -3.92
CA TYR A 81 -2.94 -11.13 -5.31
C TYR A 81 -2.69 -9.94 -6.23
N ASP A 82 -2.45 -8.73 -5.70
CA ASP A 82 -2.02 -7.60 -6.53
C ASP A 82 -0.71 -7.94 -7.26
N LEU A 83 0.21 -8.62 -6.55
CA LEU A 83 1.47 -9.07 -7.12
C LEU A 83 1.28 -10.19 -8.17
N GLU A 84 0.26 -11.04 -8.03
CA GLU A 84 -0.07 -12.02 -9.07
C GLU A 84 -0.63 -11.32 -10.32
N LEU A 85 -1.45 -10.28 -10.16
CA LEU A 85 -1.91 -9.48 -11.30
C LEU A 85 -0.77 -8.74 -11.98
N LEU A 86 0.20 -8.20 -11.22
CA LEU A 86 1.39 -7.59 -11.81
C LEU A 86 2.14 -8.55 -12.72
N LYS A 87 2.31 -9.83 -12.33
CA LYS A 87 2.94 -10.82 -13.21
C LYS A 87 2.18 -10.98 -14.52
N LEU A 88 0.84 -11.00 -14.45
CA LEU A 88 0.03 -11.11 -15.66
C LEU A 88 0.17 -9.88 -16.54
N PHE A 89 0.23 -8.68 -15.95
CA PHE A 89 0.43 -7.44 -16.69
C PHE A 89 1.79 -7.40 -17.40
N PHE A 90 2.86 -7.84 -16.74
CA PHE A 90 4.19 -7.90 -17.38
C PHE A 90 4.27 -8.92 -18.52
N ASN A 91 3.32 -9.85 -18.60
CA ASN A 91 3.22 -10.83 -19.69
C ASN A 91 2.15 -10.47 -20.75
N CYS A 92 1.51 -9.30 -20.67
CA CYS A 92 0.54 -8.86 -21.66
C CYS A 92 1.19 -7.93 -22.72
N SER A 93 0.40 -7.51 -23.70
CA SER A 93 0.90 -6.65 -24.80
C SER A 93 1.00 -5.16 -24.44
N SER A 94 0.53 -4.74 -23.27
CA SER A 94 0.64 -3.35 -22.81
C SER A 94 2.03 -3.01 -22.29
N THR A 95 2.44 -1.77 -22.44
CA THR A 95 3.61 -1.23 -21.74
C THR A 95 3.23 -0.96 -20.29
N ILE A 96 3.96 -1.54 -19.34
CA ILE A 96 3.71 -1.37 -17.92
C ILE A 96 4.77 -0.46 -17.31
N GLN A 97 4.35 0.58 -16.63
CA GLN A 97 5.23 1.48 -15.90
C GLN A 97 4.81 1.55 -14.42
N LEU A 98 5.77 1.30 -13.55
CA LEU A 98 5.57 1.27 -12.11
C LEU A 98 6.35 2.39 -11.45
N VAL A 99 5.74 3.05 -10.48
CA VAL A 99 6.38 4.06 -9.64
C VAL A 99 6.13 3.72 -8.17
N GLY A 100 7.11 3.98 -7.32
CA GLY A 100 6.96 3.79 -5.88
C GLY A 100 8.24 4.05 -5.11
N ASP A 101 8.09 4.20 -3.80
CA ASP A 101 9.19 4.38 -2.88
C ASP A 101 9.16 3.30 -1.79
N PRO A 102 10.05 2.31 -1.82
CA PRO A 102 10.09 1.24 -0.81
C PRO A 102 10.24 1.73 0.63
N ARG A 103 10.79 2.95 0.84
CA ARG A 103 10.91 3.57 2.16
C ARG A 103 9.56 3.95 2.76
N GLN A 104 8.54 4.17 1.91
CA GLN A 104 7.18 4.56 2.30
C GLN A 104 6.24 3.36 2.50
N GLY A 105 6.73 2.13 2.48
CA GLY A 105 5.93 0.91 2.63
C GLY A 105 5.30 0.76 4.03
N THR A 106 4.46 1.69 4.43
CA THR A 106 3.75 1.69 5.73
C THR A 106 2.39 1.01 5.67
N TYR A 107 1.75 1.06 4.52
CA TYR A 107 0.43 0.48 4.24
C TYR A 107 0.56 -0.89 3.52
N SER A 108 -0.55 -1.57 3.33
CA SER A 108 -0.65 -2.78 2.49
C SER A 108 -2.07 -2.94 2.00
N THR A 109 -2.26 -3.07 0.70
CA THR A 109 -3.55 -3.19 0.01
C THR A 109 -4.37 -4.38 0.45
N ASN A 110 -3.70 -5.48 0.85
CA ASN A 110 -4.39 -6.62 1.41
C ASN A 110 -3.55 -7.40 2.44
N SER A 111 -4.23 -8.21 3.24
CA SER A 111 -3.65 -9.01 4.32
C SER A 111 -3.41 -10.48 3.94
N ALA A 112 -3.67 -10.88 2.69
CA ALA A 112 -3.52 -12.26 2.26
C ALA A 112 -2.13 -12.82 2.55
N PRO A 113 -2.03 -14.12 2.91
CA PRO A 113 -0.73 -14.77 3.15
C PRO A 113 0.09 -14.95 1.87
N LYS A 114 -0.56 -14.93 0.70
CA LYS A 114 0.11 -15.01 -0.61
C LYS A 114 1.12 -13.89 -0.75
N ASN A 115 2.32 -14.21 -1.23
CA ASN A 115 3.40 -13.23 -1.44
C ASN A 115 3.82 -12.44 -0.17
N LYS A 116 3.53 -12.95 1.03
CA LYS A 116 3.78 -12.23 2.30
C LYS A 116 5.23 -11.75 2.45
N LYS A 117 6.21 -12.50 1.93
CA LYS A 117 7.63 -12.16 1.99
C LYS A 117 8.01 -10.90 1.19
N PHE A 118 7.19 -10.50 0.23
CA PHE A 118 7.43 -9.37 -0.66
C PHE A 118 6.68 -8.08 -0.26
N LYS A 119 6.08 -8.03 0.92
CA LYS A 119 5.34 -6.85 1.38
C LYS A 119 6.26 -5.69 1.72
N LYS A 120 5.76 -4.47 1.52
CA LYS A 120 6.40 -3.21 1.91
C LYS A 120 7.77 -3.03 1.22
N ALA A 121 8.81 -2.65 1.95
CA ALA A 121 10.15 -2.46 1.40
C ALA A 121 10.70 -3.69 0.64
N ASN A 122 10.22 -4.90 0.95
CA ASN A 122 10.64 -6.13 0.30
C ASN A 122 10.05 -6.32 -1.11
N ILE A 123 9.23 -5.41 -1.60
CA ILE A 123 8.66 -5.48 -2.95
C ILE A 123 9.74 -5.46 -4.04
N ILE A 124 10.87 -4.83 -3.76
CA ILE A 124 12.02 -4.84 -4.68
C ILE A 124 12.43 -6.28 -5.01
N ASN A 125 12.46 -7.16 -4.00
CA ASN A 125 12.80 -8.57 -4.19
C ASN A 125 11.76 -9.30 -5.06
N PHE A 126 10.50 -8.87 -5.03
CA PHE A 126 9.50 -9.43 -5.94
C PHE A 126 9.83 -9.13 -7.40
N PHE A 127 10.20 -7.91 -7.71
CA PHE A 127 10.56 -7.54 -9.07
C PHE A 127 11.80 -8.29 -9.54
N THR A 128 12.81 -8.40 -8.69
CA THR A 128 14.04 -9.16 -9.01
C THR A 128 13.79 -10.66 -9.19
N ASP A 129 12.95 -11.25 -8.31
CA ASP A 129 12.76 -12.70 -8.28
C ASP A 129 11.69 -13.21 -9.27
N LYS A 130 10.76 -12.35 -9.70
CA LYS A 130 9.51 -12.78 -10.33
C LYS A 130 9.17 -12.09 -11.64
N ILE A 131 9.89 -11.05 -12.02
CA ILE A 131 9.64 -10.30 -13.24
C ILE A 131 10.90 -10.31 -14.08
N ASP A 132 10.80 -10.89 -15.27
CA ASP A 132 11.88 -10.89 -16.25
C ASP A 132 11.86 -9.59 -17.05
N ASN A 133 13.03 -9.19 -17.55
CA ASN A 133 13.21 -8.03 -18.45
C ASN A 133 12.74 -6.68 -17.87
N LEU A 134 12.77 -6.52 -16.55
CA LEU A 134 12.44 -5.25 -15.92
C LEU A 134 13.56 -4.22 -16.13
N ILE A 135 13.22 -3.06 -16.69
CA ILE A 135 14.11 -1.90 -16.73
C ILE A 135 13.90 -1.10 -15.45
N LYS A 136 14.94 -0.99 -14.63
CA LYS A 136 14.91 -0.24 -13.38
C LYS A 136 15.56 1.12 -13.56
N ASP A 137 14.82 2.17 -13.23
CA ASP A 137 15.34 3.53 -13.06
C ASP A 137 15.26 3.91 -11.57
N ASP A 138 16.40 4.13 -10.96
CA ASP A 138 16.53 4.59 -9.58
C ASP A 138 17.26 5.93 -9.48
N THR A 139 17.23 6.73 -10.54
CA THR A 139 17.94 8.00 -10.68
C THR A 139 17.05 9.18 -11.04
N SER A 140 16.03 8.98 -11.88
CA SER A 140 15.24 10.10 -12.43
C SER A 140 14.39 10.82 -11.37
N LEU A 141 13.95 10.14 -10.31
CA LEU A 141 13.07 10.71 -9.26
C LEU A 141 13.82 11.01 -7.96
N MET A 142 15.07 11.46 -8.04
CA MET A 142 15.89 11.72 -6.84
C MET A 142 15.69 13.09 -6.23
N THR A 143 15.04 14.02 -6.94
CA THR A 143 14.75 15.36 -6.42
C THR A 143 13.38 15.41 -5.77
N ASN A 144 13.34 15.73 -4.48
CA ASN A 144 12.12 15.87 -3.69
C ASN A 144 11.69 17.34 -3.64
N TYR A 145 10.61 17.68 -4.32
CA TYR A 145 10.06 19.03 -4.35
C TYR A 145 9.08 19.34 -3.20
N ARG A 146 8.67 18.32 -2.44
CA ARG A 146 7.76 18.45 -1.29
C ARG A 146 8.50 18.82 -0.02
N CYS A 147 9.57 18.08 0.29
CA CYS A 147 10.28 18.18 1.55
C CYS A 147 11.50 19.12 1.44
N ASN A 148 11.73 19.91 2.47
CA ASN A 148 12.94 20.73 2.55
C ASN A 148 14.19 19.86 2.83
N LYS A 149 15.37 20.51 2.78
CA LYS A 149 16.65 19.82 2.93
C LYS A 149 16.77 19.05 4.25
N ALA A 150 16.32 19.61 5.38
CA ALA A 150 16.43 18.96 6.68
C ALA A 150 15.66 17.64 6.75
N ILE A 151 14.48 17.58 6.12
CA ILE A 151 13.65 16.36 6.05
C ILE A 151 14.29 15.34 5.11
N CYS A 152 14.79 15.76 3.96
CA CYS A 152 15.50 14.87 3.03
C CYS A 152 16.76 14.28 3.70
N ASP A 153 17.56 15.08 4.38
CA ASP A 153 18.78 14.66 5.08
C ASP A 153 18.46 13.64 6.17
N LEU A 154 17.37 13.84 6.93
CA LEU A 154 16.92 12.85 7.93
C LEU A 154 16.49 11.55 7.27
N SER A 155 15.68 11.61 6.21
CA SER A 155 15.25 10.43 5.45
C SER A 155 16.44 9.64 4.93
N ASN A 156 17.45 10.31 4.37
CA ASN A 156 18.67 9.67 3.88
C ASN A 156 19.46 8.98 5.01
N LYS A 157 19.49 9.55 6.21
CA LYS A 157 20.11 8.95 7.38
C LYS A 157 19.36 7.71 7.88
N LEU A 158 18.03 7.72 7.82
CA LEU A 158 17.19 6.60 8.23
C LEU A 158 17.27 5.42 7.25
N PHE A 159 17.53 5.70 5.98
CA PHE A 159 17.56 4.70 4.91
C PHE A 159 18.89 4.72 4.13
N PRO A 160 20.04 4.43 4.77
CA PRO A 160 21.36 4.58 4.17
C PRO A 160 21.62 3.62 2.99
N ASN A 161 20.82 2.56 2.87
CA ASN A 161 20.94 1.57 1.78
C ASN A 161 20.26 2.01 0.47
N PHE A 162 19.54 3.14 0.50
CA PHE A 162 18.93 3.71 -0.69
C PHE A 162 19.74 4.91 -1.19
N LYS A 163 19.65 5.21 -2.47
CA LYS A 163 20.24 6.42 -3.01
C LYS A 163 19.67 7.66 -2.30
N ALA A 164 20.54 8.58 -1.97
CA ALA A 164 20.14 9.81 -1.28
C ALA A 164 19.26 10.69 -2.17
N THR A 165 18.14 11.16 -1.63
CA THR A 165 17.32 12.17 -2.28
C THR A 165 17.82 13.57 -1.96
N THR A 166 17.71 14.47 -2.93
CA THR A 166 18.01 15.90 -2.76
C THR A 166 16.72 16.70 -2.66
N SER A 167 16.77 17.82 -1.93
CA SER A 167 15.63 18.72 -1.86
C SER A 167 15.65 19.70 -3.05
N GLY A 168 14.54 19.74 -3.79
CA GLY A 168 14.22 20.81 -4.74
C GLY A 168 13.33 21.90 -4.12
N ASN A 169 12.98 21.76 -2.84
CA ASN A 169 12.15 22.72 -2.10
C ASN A 169 13.05 23.66 -1.29
N ASN A 170 13.12 24.92 -1.71
CA ASN A 170 13.88 25.99 -1.05
C ASN A 170 13.04 26.79 -0.05
N ILE A 171 11.77 26.41 0.18
CA ILE A 171 10.91 27.09 1.14
C ILE A 171 11.38 26.70 2.55
N THR A 172 11.79 27.70 3.31
CA THR A 172 12.14 27.56 4.72
C THR A 172 11.25 28.47 5.55
N THR A 173 10.82 27.99 6.71
CA THR A 173 10.12 28.77 7.71
C THR A 173 11.01 28.88 8.95
N GLU A 174 10.68 29.76 9.89
CA GLU A 174 11.38 29.84 11.17
C GLU A 174 11.35 28.51 11.97
N HIS A 175 10.42 27.61 11.58
CA HIS A 175 10.24 26.30 12.21
C HIS A 175 10.34 25.18 11.15
N SER A 176 11.46 25.14 10.43
CA SER A 176 11.73 24.12 9.40
C SER A 176 12.65 23.03 9.95
N GLY A 177 12.20 21.76 9.84
CA GLY A 177 13.02 20.62 10.24
C GLY A 177 12.21 19.47 10.83
N VAL A 178 12.90 18.62 11.59
CA VAL A 178 12.30 17.50 12.34
C VAL A 178 12.69 17.65 13.81
N PHE A 179 11.71 17.67 14.67
CA PHE A 179 11.88 17.97 16.10
C PHE A 179 11.27 16.89 16.96
N PHE A 180 11.92 16.58 18.07
CA PHE A 180 11.32 15.79 19.15
C PHE A 180 10.81 16.74 20.24
N ILE A 181 9.53 16.60 20.59
CA ILE A 181 8.89 17.46 21.57
C ILE A 181 8.66 16.62 22.84
N LYS A 182 9.05 17.15 24.00
CA LYS A 182 8.76 16.52 25.28
C LYS A 182 7.26 16.53 25.52
N LYS A 183 6.72 15.48 26.16
CA LYS A 183 5.29 15.35 26.41
C LYS A 183 4.70 16.58 27.13
N GLN A 184 5.43 17.17 28.06
CA GLN A 184 5.00 18.35 28.83
C GLN A 184 4.89 19.63 27.97
N ASP A 185 5.55 19.68 26.83
CA ASP A 185 5.63 20.87 25.97
C ASP A 185 4.67 20.77 24.76
N VAL A 186 3.97 19.63 24.60
CA VAL A 186 3.13 19.35 23.44
C VAL A 186 1.98 20.38 23.29
N GLU A 187 1.29 20.70 24.40
CA GLU A 187 0.17 21.63 24.38
C GLU A 187 0.62 23.04 23.94
N ASN A 188 1.70 23.54 24.53
CA ASN A 188 2.27 24.83 24.17
C ASN A 188 2.74 24.87 22.69
N TYR A 189 3.31 23.75 22.22
CA TYR A 189 3.72 23.62 20.84
C TYR A 189 2.54 23.66 19.87
N LEU A 190 1.48 22.90 20.16
CA LEU A 190 0.27 22.84 19.33
C LEU A 190 -0.43 24.21 19.26
N GLN A 191 -0.48 24.95 20.37
CA GLN A 191 -1.06 26.30 20.41
C GLN A 191 -0.22 27.32 19.62
N LYS A 192 1.12 27.19 19.67
CA LYS A 192 2.02 28.15 19.01
C LYS A 192 2.11 27.94 17.51
N PHE A 193 2.13 26.70 17.04
CA PHE A 193 2.46 26.37 15.64
C PHE A 193 1.29 25.79 14.84
N GLU A 194 0.18 25.44 15.49
CA GLU A 194 -1.03 24.87 14.87
C GLU A 194 -0.72 23.80 13.79
N PRO A 195 0.13 22.80 14.06
CA PRO A 195 0.55 21.84 13.05
C PRO A 195 -0.58 20.89 12.67
N VAL A 196 -0.58 20.40 11.42
CA VAL A 196 -1.44 19.30 11.02
C VAL A 196 -1.05 18.04 11.78
N GLN A 197 -2.01 17.47 12.54
CA GLN A 197 -1.79 16.31 13.37
C GLN A 197 -2.13 15.03 12.61
N LEU A 198 -1.13 14.13 12.44
CA LEU A 198 -1.34 12.78 11.95
C LEU A 198 -1.38 11.82 13.14
N ARG A 199 -2.50 11.11 13.32
CA ARG A 199 -2.70 10.19 14.44
C ARG A 199 -3.08 8.80 13.95
N ASP A 200 -2.52 7.77 14.56
CA ASP A 200 -3.03 6.39 14.41
C ASP A 200 -4.22 6.22 15.38
N THR A 201 -5.44 6.30 14.83
CA THR A 201 -6.70 6.20 15.59
C THR A 201 -6.85 4.91 16.39
N ARG A 202 -6.05 3.88 16.13
CA ARG A 202 -6.10 2.61 16.87
C ARG A 202 -5.28 2.63 18.15
N ARG A 203 -4.36 3.58 18.32
CA ARG A 203 -3.37 3.59 19.41
C ARG A 203 -3.29 4.91 20.16
N THR A 204 -3.91 5.95 19.67
CA THR A 204 -3.84 7.27 20.27
C THR A 204 -5.05 7.47 21.17
N ILE A 205 -4.82 7.67 22.45
CA ILE A 205 -5.85 8.20 23.38
C ILE A 205 -6.11 9.62 22.89
N VAL A 206 -7.23 9.83 22.24
CA VAL A 206 -7.69 11.16 21.85
C VAL A 206 -8.27 11.79 23.13
N ASN A 207 -7.64 12.82 23.65
CA ASN A 207 -8.36 13.77 24.49
C ASN A 207 -9.29 14.50 23.49
N ASP A 208 -10.61 14.29 23.62
CA ASP A 208 -11.65 14.83 22.74
C ASP A 208 -11.77 16.37 22.76
N ASN A 209 -10.80 17.06 23.28
CA ASN A 209 -10.77 18.51 23.43
C ASN A 209 -9.83 19.24 22.45
N TYR A 210 -9.51 18.57 21.28
CA TYR A 210 -8.75 19.22 20.21
C TYR A 210 -9.32 18.85 18.84
#